data_329be616e793b300b26935eec17df455
#
_entry.id   329be616e793b300b26935eec17df455
#
_cell.length_a   1.000
_cell.length_b   1.000
_cell.length_c   1.000
_cell.angle_alpha   90.00
_cell.angle_beta   90.00
_cell.angle_gamma   90.00
#
_symmetry.space_group_name_H-M   'P 1'
#
loop_
_entity.id
_entity.type
_entity.pdbx_description
1 polymer ?
#
loop_
_entity_poly.entity_id
_entity_poly.type
_entity_poly.pdbx_seq_one_letter_code
_entity_poly.pdbx_strand_id
1 'polypeptide(L)'
;VQIDFIDKGLFGEDKNNAYAETIVKTLHNLEKDYALGDVCILVRSKKDGAAIAENLTAQSIDIMTSESLLLCNATKVNFTINFLSYLSQENNKKALADALIFLHEHLKITIQIHDFISLFLVLSKKEMFAKLKEFDIDFSDDQFNEMSLYQSVAYLIRNFKLVEKSDAFIQFFLDEVLKFEQQNKGGISHFLAYFESNKSALSIVSPKNKHAV
;
A
#
# COMPACT_ATOMS: atom_id res chain seq x y z
N VAL A 1 10.57 -27.29 -22.79
CA VAL A 1 10.48 -27.54 -21.32
C VAL A 1 11.87 -27.88 -20.82
N GLN A 2 12.38 -27.13 -19.86
CA GLN A 2 13.65 -27.39 -19.18
C GLN A 2 13.34 -27.85 -17.75
N ILE A 3 14.05 -28.86 -17.27
CA ILE A 3 13.95 -29.34 -15.87
C ILE A 3 15.35 -29.33 -15.32
N ASP A 4 15.54 -28.52 -14.29
CA ASP A 4 16.81 -28.41 -13.57
C ASP A 4 16.73 -29.15 -12.23
N PHE A 5 17.71 -30.00 -11.96
CA PHE A 5 17.85 -30.72 -10.70
C PHE A 5 18.88 -30.00 -9.84
N ILE A 6 18.49 -29.61 -8.66
CA ILE A 6 19.38 -28.97 -7.69
C ILE A 6 19.79 -30.03 -6.67
N ASP A 7 21.09 -30.20 -6.46
CA ASP A 7 21.64 -31.25 -5.57
C ASP A 7 21.23 -31.01 -4.12
N LYS A 8 20.72 -32.06 -3.46
CA LYS A 8 20.34 -32.02 -2.03
C LYS A 8 21.50 -31.71 -1.08
N GLY A 9 22.74 -31.96 -1.47
CA GLY A 9 23.93 -31.63 -0.71
C GLY A 9 24.17 -30.14 -0.51
N LEU A 10 23.56 -29.28 -1.36
CA LEU A 10 23.57 -27.84 -1.26
C LEU A 10 22.42 -27.29 -0.39
N PHE A 11 21.56 -28.15 0.14
CA PHE A 11 20.38 -27.79 0.92
C PHE A 11 20.65 -27.67 2.44
N GLY A 12 21.78 -27.17 2.88
CA GLY A 12 21.87 -26.62 4.22
C GLY A 12 20.84 -25.52 4.47
N GLU A 13 21.09 -24.60 5.35
CA GLU A 13 20.22 -23.45 5.63
C GLU A 13 19.90 -22.56 4.41
N ASP A 14 20.58 -22.77 3.26
CA ASP A 14 20.56 -21.95 2.05
C ASP A 14 19.73 -22.48 0.87
N LYS A 15 18.74 -23.35 1.12
CA LYS A 15 17.86 -23.86 0.07
C LYS A 15 17.25 -22.75 -0.81
N ASN A 16 16.83 -21.67 -0.19
CA ASN A 16 16.18 -20.55 -0.87
C ASN A 16 17.17 -19.78 -1.77
N ASN A 17 18.43 -19.68 -1.39
CA ASN A 17 19.46 -19.04 -2.18
C ASN A 17 19.78 -19.85 -3.44
N ALA A 18 19.85 -21.17 -3.34
CA ALA A 18 20.09 -22.04 -4.50
C ALA A 18 18.95 -21.94 -5.56
N TYR A 19 17.69 -21.86 -5.10
CA TYR A 19 16.55 -21.60 -5.99
C TYR A 19 16.65 -20.22 -6.63
N ALA A 20 16.92 -19.19 -5.82
CA ALA A 20 17.02 -17.82 -6.32
C ALA A 20 18.13 -17.66 -7.37
N GLU A 21 19.31 -18.22 -7.14
CA GLU A 21 20.41 -18.21 -8.13
C GLU A 21 20.02 -18.88 -9.44
N THR A 22 19.34 -20.03 -9.37
CA THR A 22 18.87 -20.74 -10.57
C THR A 22 17.84 -19.92 -11.32
N ILE A 23 16.93 -19.26 -10.61
CA ILE A 23 15.92 -18.37 -11.19
C ILE A 23 16.60 -17.18 -11.87
N VAL A 24 17.57 -16.52 -11.23
CA VAL A 24 18.31 -15.39 -11.80
C VAL A 24 19.02 -15.79 -13.10
N LYS A 25 19.71 -16.94 -13.11
CA LYS A 25 20.34 -17.46 -14.33
C LYS A 25 19.32 -17.72 -15.45
N THR A 26 18.16 -18.24 -15.08
CA THR A 26 17.09 -18.50 -16.04
C THR A 26 16.51 -17.20 -16.58
N LEU A 27 16.27 -16.18 -15.74
CA LEU A 27 15.79 -14.86 -16.14
C LEU A 27 16.76 -14.20 -17.14
N HIS A 28 18.06 -14.16 -16.85
CA HIS A 28 19.07 -13.62 -17.76
C HIS A 28 19.12 -14.32 -19.12
N ASN A 29 18.81 -15.62 -19.16
CA ASN A 29 18.72 -16.33 -20.43
C ASN A 29 17.43 -15.97 -21.18
N LEU A 30 16.33 -15.78 -20.48
CA LEU A 30 15.02 -15.44 -21.08
C LEU A 30 14.95 -13.99 -21.56
N GLU A 31 15.71 -13.05 -20.98
CA GLU A 31 15.76 -11.65 -21.40
C GLU A 31 16.17 -11.45 -22.87
N LYS A 32 16.80 -12.48 -23.48
CA LYS A 32 17.17 -12.45 -24.90
C LYS A 32 15.97 -12.54 -25.83
N ASP A 33 14.91 -13.21 -25.37
CA ASP A 33 13.75 -13.55 -26.18
C ASP A 33 12.44 -12.98 -25.64
N TYR A 34 12.39 -12.62 -24.35
CA TYR A 34 11.18 -12.17 -23.64
C TYR A 34 11.47 -10.95 -22.79
N ALA A 35 10.48 -10.08 -22.63
CA ALA A 35 10.54 -9.02 -21.61
C ALA A 35 10.30 -9.62 -20.21
N LEU A 36 10.94 -9.08 -19.17
CA LEU A 36 10.74 -9.56 -17.79
C LEU A 36 9.26 -9.59 -17.38
N GLY A 37 8.47 -8.63 -17.84
CA GLY A 37 7.03 -8.58 -17.58
C GLY A 37 6.20 -9.68 -18.25
N ASP A 38 6.80 -10.48 -19.14
CA ASP A 38 6.16 -11.65 -19.76
C ASP A 38 6.51 -12.94 -19.00
N VAL A 39 7.41 -12.88 -18.01
CA VAL A 39 7.86 -14.02 -17.21
C VAL A 39 7.05 -14.12 -15.92
N CYS A 40 6.61 -15.32 -15.58
CA CYS A 40 5.90 -15.59 -14.34
C CYS A 40 6.59 -16.70 -13.55
N ILE A 41 6.93 -16.43 -12.29
CA ILE A 41 7.52 -17.39 -11.36
C ILE A 41 6.41 -17.97 -10.48
N LEU A 42 6.14 -19.28 -10.63
CA LEU A 42 5.16 -19.98 -9.82
C LEU A 42 5.83 -20.66 -8.63
N VAL A 43 5.32 -20.41 -7.45
CA VAL A 43 5.83 -20.96 -6.19
C VAL A 43 4.76 -21.77 -5.46
N ARG A 44 5.18 -22.74 -4.66
CA ARG A 44 4.25 -23.59 -3.91
C ARG A 44 3.72 -22.93 -2.64
N SER A 45 4.51 -22.09 -1.99
CA SER A 45 4.14 -21.41 -0.76
C SER A 45 4.46 -19.92 -0.80
N LYS A 46 3.70 -19.12 -0.02
CA LYS A 46 3.97 -17.69 0.15
C LYS A 46 5.37 -17.43 0.71
N LYS A 47 5.85 -18.31 1.60
CA LYS A 47 7.19 -18.19 2.20
C LYS A 47 8.28 -18.33 1.15
N ASP A 48 8.17 -19.31 0.24
CA ASP A 48 9.12 -19.48 -0.85
C ASP A 48 9.09 -18.28 -1.80
N GLY A 49 7.89 -17.77 -2.10
CA GLY A 49 7.71 -16.57 -2.92
C GLY A 49 8.36 -15.32 -2.31
N ALA A 50 8.18 -15.10 -1.02
CA ALA A 50 8.78 -13.97 -0.33
C ALA A 50 10.32 -14.04 -0.34
N ALA A 51 10.90 -15.22 -0.09
CA ALA A 51 12.35 -15.42 -0.10
C ALA A 51 12.95 -15.20 -1.52
N ILE A 52 12.27 -15.68 -2.57
CA ILE A 52 12.69 -15.44 -3.96
C ILE A 52 12.59 -13.95 -4.27
N ALA A 53 11.49 -13.31 -3.89
CA ALA A 53 11.26 -11.88 -4.09
C ALA A 53 12.36 -11.02 -3.46
N GLU A 54 12.75 -11.31 -2.22
CA GLU A 54 13.82 -10.63 -1.50
C GLU A 54 15.17 -10.76 -2.24
N ASN A 55 15.50 -11.98 -2.70
CA ASN A 55 16.73 -12.23 -3.46
C ASN A 55 16.76 -11.50 -4.81
N LEU A 56 15.66 -11.50 -5.56
CA LEU A 56 15.58 -10.80 -6.85
C LEU A 56 15.70 -9.29 -6.67
N THR A 57 15.03 -8.73 -5.66
CA THR A 57 15.12 -7.30 -5.30
C THR A 57 16.54 -6.92 -4.92
N ALA A 58 17.25 -7.75 -4.14
CA ALA A 58 18.65 -7.54 -3.78
C ALA A 58 19.57 -7.48 -5.01
N GLN A 59 19.18 -8.12 -6.11
CA GLN A 59 19.88 -8.08 -7.40
C GLN A 59 19.36 -7.01 -8.37
N SER A 60 18.54 -6.07 -7.86
CA SER A 60 17.95 -4.99 -8.65
C SER A 60 17.04 -5.47 -9.79
N ILE A 61 16.43 -6.65 -9.64
CA ILE A 61 15.41 -7.16 -10.55
C ILE A 61 14.05 -6.73 -10.00
N ASP A 62 13.33 -5.93 -10.77
CA ASP A 62 11.98 -5.50 -10.40
C ASP A 62 11.02 -6.69 -10.43
N ILE A 63 10.26 -6.86 -9.36
CA ILE A 63 9.31 -7.95 -9.21
C ILE A 63 7.92 -7.44 -8.86
N MET A 64 6.93 -8.21 -9.24
CA MET A 64 5.55 -7.99 -8.85
C MET A 64 4.99 -9.24 -8.17
N THR A 65 4.70 -9.14 -6.88
CA THR A 65 4.11 -10.24 -6.10
C THR A 65 2.61 -10.04 -5.93
N SER A 66 1.87 -11.12 -5.71
CA SER A 66 0.44 -11.01 -5.34
C SER A 66 0.21 -10.18 -4.07
N GLU A 67 1.20 -10.13 -3.18
CA GLU A 67 1.13 -9.33 -1.95
C GLU A 67 1.38 -7.84 -2.20
N SER A 68 2.24 -7.50 -3.18
CA SER A 68 2.45 -6.11 -3.58
C SER A 68 1.21 -5.48 -4.21
N LEU A 69 0.26 -6.30 -4.65
CA LEU A 69 -1.01 -5.86 -5.23
C LEU A 69 -2.12 -5.67 -4.20
N LEU A 70 -1.89 -6.01 -2.93
CA LEU A 70 -2.88 -5.81 -1.87
C LEU A 70 -3.06 -4.32 -1.58
N LEU A 71 -4.32 -3.88 -1.47
CA LEU A 71 -4.62 -2.48 -1.13
C LEU A 71 -4.05 -2.07 0.23
N CYS A 72 -4.00 -3.00 1.18
CA CYS A 72 -3.43 -2.75 2.52
C CYS A 72 -1.91 -2.53 2.53
N ASN A 73 -1.20 -2.79 1.42
CA ASN A 73 0.23 -2.52 1.31
C ASN A 73 0.52 -1.19 0.59
N ALA A 74 -0.50 -0.57 0.01
CA ALA A 74 -0.35 0.74 -0.64
C ALA A 74 -0.32 1.87 0.41
N THR A 75 0.77 2.64 0.45
CA THR A 75 1.02 3.67 1.46
C THR A 75 -0.07 4.74 1.51
N LYS A 76 -0.59 5.17 0.36
CA LYS A 76 -1.67 6.15 0.25
C LYS A 76 -3.02 5.61 0.75
N VAL A 77 -3.30 4.32 0.50
CA VAL A 77 -4.48 3.64 1.03
C VAL A 77 -4.38 3.53 2.55
N ASN A 78 -3.21 3.12 3.06
CA ASN A 78 -2.96 3.03 4.50
C ASN A 78 -3.09 4.38 5.19
N PHE A 79 -2.55 5.45 4.58
CA PHE A 79 -2.79 6.81 5.08
C PHE A 79 -4.28 7.11 5.17
N THR A 80 -5.03 6.84 4.10
CA THR A 80 -6.48 7.11 4.06
C THR A 80 -7.22 6.34 5.15
N ILE A 81 -6.96 5.05 5.32
CA ILE A 81 -7.55 4.20 6.36
C ILE A 81 -7.20 4.69 7.76
N ASN A 82 -5.94 5.02 8.02
CA ASN A 82 -5.49 5.52 9.32
C ASN A 82 -6.12 6.88 9.65
N PHE A 83 -6.19 7.79 8.68
CA PHE A 83 -6.81 9.08 8.89
C PHE A 83 -8.33 8.99 9.11
N LEU A 84 -9.04 8.14 8.34
CA LEU A 84 -10.45 7.81 8.58
C LEU A 84 -10.68 7.20 9.97
N SER A 85 -9.78 6.33 10.41
CA SER A 85 -9.83 5.71 11.74
C SER A 85 -9.71 6.76 12.84
N TYR A 86 -8.81 7.73 12.68
CA TYR A 86 -8.69 8.86 13.60
C TYR A 86 -9.94 9.75 13.56
N LEU A 87 -10.48 10.07 12.37
CA LEU A 87 -11.68 10.90 12.26
C LEU A 87 -12.92 10.25 12.90
N SER A 88 -13.02 8.91 12.82
CA SER A 88 -14.12 8.17 13.45
C SER A 88 -13.95 7.97 14.96
N GLN A 89 -12.71 8.03 15.47
CA GLN A 89 -12.35 7.85 16.88
C GLN A 89 -11.18 8.76 17.25
N GLU A 90 -11.46 9.95 17.71
CA GLU A 90 -10.44 10.99 18.03
C GLU A 90 -9.38 10.54 19.04
N ASN A 91 -9.69 9.55 19.88
CA ASN A 91 -8.74 8.95 20.80
C ASN A 91 -7.74 7.99 20.15
N ASN A 92 -7.90 7.67 18.87
CA ASN A 92 -7.00 6.78 18.15
C ASN A 92 -5.73 7.53 17.69
N LYS A 93 -4.94 7.96 18.68
CA LYS A 93 -3.67 8.67 18.46
C LYS A 93 -2.64 7.83 17.70
N LYS A 94 -2.74 6.49 17.76
CA LYS A 94 -1.87 5.62 16.98
C LYS A 94 -2.15 5.79 15.49
N ALA A 95 -3.42 5.72 15.08
CA ALA A 95 -3.79 5.91 13.68
C ALA A 95 -3.40 7.31 13.18
N LEU A 96 -3.55 8.35 14.02
CA LEU A 96 -3.07 9.68 13.68
C LEU A 96 -1.55 9.71 13.48
N ALA A 97 -0.77 9.10 14.38
CA ALA A 97 0.69 9.06 14.26
C ALA A 97 1.13 8.36 12.96
N ASP A 98 0.53 7.20 12.66
CA ASP A 98 0.82 6.46 11.41
C ASP A 98 0.47 7.29 10.16
N ALA A 99 -0.63 8.04 10.18
CA ALA A 99 -1.00 8.97 9.13
C ALA A 99 0.00 10.14 9.00
N LEU A 100 0.45 10.71 10.13
CA LEU A 100 1.42 11.80 10.15
C LEU A 100 2.80 11.39 9.64
N ILE A 101 3.23 10.14 9.87
CA ILE A 101 4.48 9.59 9.29
C ILE A 101 4.43 9.67 7.77
N PHE A 102 3.36 9.16 7.18
CA PHE A 102 3.18 9.25 5.73
C PHE A 102 3.13 10.70 5.25
N LEU A 103 2.38 11.55 5.94
CA LEU A 103 2.19 12.94 5.56
C LEU A 103 3.50 13.74 5.59
N HIS A 104 4.36 13.47 6.56
CA HIS A 104 5.69 14.07 6.67
C HIS A 104 6.54 13.79 5.42
N GLU A 105 6.57 12.56 4.95
CA GLU A 105 7.30 12.17 3.74
C GLU A 105 6.63 12.73 2.48
N HIS A 106 5.31 12.61 2.40
CA HIS A 106 4.53 13.02 1.23
C HIS A 106 4.65 14.53 0.95
N LEU A 107 4.62 15.36 2.00
CA LEU A 107 4.77 16.81 1.90
C LEU A 107 6.24 17.27 1.93
N LYS A 108 7.20 16.35 2.06
CA LYS A 108 8.64 16.64 2.16
C LYS A 108 8.95 17.67 3.25
N ILE A 109 8.37 17.46 4.43
CA ILE A 109 8.50 18.38 5.56
C ILE A 109 9.92 18.36 6.09
N THR A 110 10.50 19.53 6.32
CA THR A 110 11.91 19.71 6.76
C THR A 110 12.11 19.57 8.27
N ILE A 111 11.04 19.68 9.07
CA ILE A 111 11.10 19.50 10.52
C ILE A 111 11.37 18.02 10.81
N GLN A 112 12.09 17.71 11.90
CA GLN A 112 12.32 16.33 12.31
C GLN A 112 10.97 15.60 12.52
N ILE A 113 10.87 14.36 12.04
CA ILE A 113 9.64 13.57 12.06
C ILE A 113 9.03 13.44 13.46
N HIS A 114 9.87 13.27 14.48
CA HIS A 114 9.43 13.17 15.87
C HIS A 114 8.77 14.47 16.35
N ASP A 115 9.38 15.61 16.04
CA ASP A 115 8.87 16.92 16.44
C ASP A 115 7.56 17.24 15.69
N PHE A 116 7.49 16.88 14.40
CA PHE A 116 6.28 17.01 13.61
C PHE A 116 5.11 16.21 14.21
N ILE A 117 5.33 14.92 14.50
CA ILE A 117 4.30 14.06 15.10
C ILE A 117 3.89 14.59 16.47
N SER A 118 4.86 14.95 17.32
CA SER A 118 4.60 15.46 18.68
C SER A 118 3.78 16.75 18.65
N LEU A 119 4.06 17.64 17.69
CA LEU A 119 3.30 18.86 17.49
C LEU A 119 1.80 18.57 17.27
N PHE A 120 1.47 17.59 16.41
CA PHE A 120 0.08 17.29 16.05
C PHE A 120 -0.64 16.45 17.10
N LEU A 121 0.05 15.56 17.84
CA LEU A 121 -0.58 14.68 18.81
C LEU A 121 -1.13 15.41 20.06
N VAL A 122 -0.67 16.64 20.34
CA VAL A 122 -1.15 17.46 21.47
C VAL A 122 -2.29 18.38 21.09
N LEU A 123 -2.54 18.59 19.79
CA LEU A 123 -3.59 19.46 19.31
C LEU A 123 -4.97 18.80 19.41
N SER A 124 -5.98 19.61 19.64
CA SER A 124 -7.37 19.23 19.39
C SER A 124 -7.61 19.07 17.88
N LYS A 125 -8.67 18.35 17.50
CA LYS A 125 -9.03 18.13 16.09
C LYS A 125 -9.15 19.45 15.31
N LYS A 126 -9.77 20.46 15.90
CA LYS A 126 -9.94 21.78 15.29
C LYS A 126 -8.60 22.51 15.08
N GLU A 127 -7.73 22.46 16.07
CA GLU A 127 -6.38 23.05 15.97
C GLU A 127 -5.52 22.31 14.97
N MET A 128 -5.63 20.98 14.90
CA MET A 128 -4.96 20.15 13.91
C MET A 128 -5.33 20.56 12.47
N PHE A 129 -6.62 20.73 12.19
CA PHE A 129 -7.05 21.18 10.84
C PHE A 129 -6.60 22.63 10.54
N ALA A 130 -6.61 23.50 11.54
CA ALA A 130 -6.05 24.85 11.37
C ALA A 130 -4.55 24.80 11.06
N LYS A 131 -3.81 23.89 11.72
CA LYS A 131 -2.38 23.71 11.51
C LYS A 131 -2.06 23.08 10.16
N LEU A 132 -2.89 22.17 9.66
CA LEU A 132 -2.72 21.54 8.32
C LEU A 132 -2.80 22.57 7.19
N LYS A 133 -3.49 23.69 7.36
CA LYS A 133 -3.52 24.80 6.37
C LYS A 133 -2.15 25.42 6.12
N GLU A 134 -1.26 25.41 7.11
CA GLU A 134 0.12 25.88 6.94
C GLU A 134 0.92 25.01 5.94
N PHE A 135 0.47 23.77 5.72
CA PHE A 135 1.02 22.81 4.77
C PHE A 135 0.18 22.71 3.48
N ASP A 136 -0.64 23.74 3.20
CA ASP A 136 -1.48 23.81 2.00
C ASP A 136 -2.51 22.66 1.91
N ILE A 137 -3.00 22.21 3.07
CA ILE A 137 -4.08 21.23 3.21
C ILE A 137 -5.28 21.93 3.83
N ASP A 138 -6.32 22.19 3.03
CA ASP A 138 -7.56 22.79 3.49
C ASP A 138 -8.64 21.72 3.68
N PHE A 139 -8.71 21.15 4.87
CA PHE A 139 -9.68 20.11 5.22
C PHE A 139 -10.71 20.66 6.21
N SER A 140 -12.00 20.50 5.89
CA SER A 140 -13.12 20.89 6.75
C SER A 140 -13.82 19.65 7.29
N ASP A 141 -13.84 19.51 8.61
CA ASP A 141 -14.53 18.43 9.31
C ASP A 141 -16.05 18.50 9.12
N ASP A 142 -16.61 19.71 9.12
CA ASP A 142 -18.06 19.90 8.94
C ASP A 142 -18.50 19.40 7.56
N GLN A 143 -17.79 19.81 6.51
CA GLN A 143 -18.07 19.31 5.15
C GLN A 143 -17.89 17.80 5.03
N PHE A 144 -16.83 17.25 5.64
CA PHE A 144 -16.55 15.82 5.63
C PHE A 144 -17.70 15.02 6.25
N ASN A 145 -18.26 15.48 7.36
CA ASN A 145 -19.33 14.79 8.09
C ASN A 145 -20.71 14.85 7.38
N GLU A 146 -20.91 15.80 6.45
CA GLU A 146 -22.14 15.93 5.67
C GLU A 146 -22.14 15.06 4.42
N MET A 147 -20.99 14.49 4.01
CA MET A 147 -20.82 13.72 2.80
C MET A 147 -21.16 12.23 3.00
N SER A 148 -21.53 11.57 1.88
CA SER A 148 -21.60 10.11 1.85
C SER A 148 -20.21 9.49 2.03
N LEU A 149 -20.13 8.20 2.35
CA LEU A 149 -18.85 7.52 2.59
C LEU A 149 -17.88 7.69 1.41
N TYR A 150 -18.36 7.43 0.18
CA TYR A 150 -17.53 7.60 -1.01
C TYR A 150 -17.06 9.06 -1.19
N GLN A 151 -17.98 10.00 -1.01
CA GLN A 151 -17.67 11.43 -1.14
C GLN A 151 -16.66 11.86 -0.07
N SER A 152 -16.79 11.41 1.17
CA SER A 152 -15.86 11.70 2.26
C SER A 152 -14.45 11.19 1.97
N VAL A 153 -14.33 9.95 1.48
CA VAL A 153 -13.04 9.36 1.10
C VAL A 153 -12.43 10.10 -0.08
N ALA A 154 -13.21 10.40 -1.11
CA ALA A 154 -12.74 11.15 -2.28
C ALA A 154 -12.33 12.59 -1.91
N TYR A 155 -13.07 13.24 -1.00
CA TYR A 155 -12.74 14.55 -0.46
C TYR A 155 -11.39 14.52 0.29
N LEU A 156 -11.16 13.51 1.12
CA LEU A 156 -9.88 13.31 1.82
C LEU A 156 -8.73 13.15 0.83
N ILE A 157 -8.85 12.22 -0.12
CA ILE A 157 -7.81 11.94 -1.13
C ILE A 157 -7.43 13.21 -1.89
N ARG A 158 -8.43 14.02 -2.27
CA ARG A 158 -8.21 15.26 -3.02
C ARG A 158 -7.53 16.34 -2.18
N ASN A 159 -8.01 16.59 -0.96
CA ASN A 159 -7.48 17.68 -0.13
C ASN A 159 -6.07 17.39 0.39
N PHE A 160 -5.75 16.12 0.64
CA PHE A 160 -4.39 15.70 0.99
C PHE A 160 -3.49 15.49 -0.25
N LYS A 161 -3.98 15.79 -1.45
CA LYS A 161 -3.22 15.73 -2.71
C LYS A 161 -2.54 14.37 -2.92
N LEU A 162 -3.22 13.29 -2.54
CA LEU A 162 -2.64 11.94 -2.61
C LEU A 162 -2.39 11.46 -4.04
N VAL A 163 -3.06 12.06 -5.02
CA VAL A 163 -2.98 11.67 -6.42
C VAL A 163 -2.76 12.93 -7.29
N GLU A 164 -1.62 12.98 -7.98
CA GLU A 164 -1.32 14.02 -8.97
C GLU A 164 -1.77 13.61 -10.38
N LYS A 165 -1.67 12.30 -10.67
CA LYS A 165 -2.09 11.67 -11.93
C LYS A 165 -3.00 10.48 -11.62
N SER A 166 -3.10 9.48 -12.50
CA SER A 166 -3.81 8.25 -12.21
C SER A 166 -3.01 7.36 -11.24
N ASP A 167 -3.68 6.79 -10.24
CA ASP A 167 -3.10 5.85 -9.28
C ASP A 167 -4.04 4.65 -9.17
N ALA A 168 -3.59 3.49 -9.63
CA ALA A 168 -4.42 2.29 -9.70
C ALA A 168 -4.89 1.84 -8.30
N PHE A 169 -4.04 1.93 -7.27
CA PHE A 169 -4.42 1.54 -5.91
C PHE A 169 -5.53 2.43 -5.37
N ILE A 170 -5.44 3.73 -5.59
CA ILE A 170 -6.49 4.68 -5.17
C ILE A 170 -7.78 4.46 -5.96
N GLN A 171 -7.70 4.15 -7.26
CA GLN A 171 -8.89 3.85 -8.07
C GLN A 171 -9.59 2.59 -7.56
N PHE A 172 -8.87 1.47 -7.40
CA PHE A 172 -9.44 0.23 -6.86
C PHE A 172 -9.95 0.39 -5.43
N PHE A 173 -9.27 1.19 -4.62
CA PHE A 173 -9.74 1.49 -3.27
C PHE A 173 -11.05 2.27 -3.29
N LEU A 174 -11.18 3.29 -4.12
CA LEU A 174 -12.43 4.05 -4.30
C LEU A 174 -13.57 3.18 -4.86
N ASP A 175 -13.26 2.27 -5.79
CA ASP A 175 -14.25 1.32 -6.31
C ASP A 175 -14.76 0.38 -5.19
N GLU A 176 -13.87 -0.03 -4.30
CA GLU A 176 -14.25 -0.87 -3.15
C GLU A 176 -15.07 -0.10 -2.11
N VAL A 177 -14.73 1.16 -1.85
CA VAL A 177 -15.55 2.07 -1.02
C VAL A 177 -16.95 2.23 -1.60
N LEU A 178 -17.05 2.44 -2.92
CA LEU A 178 -18.34 2.58 -3.60
C LEU A 178 -19.18 1.31 -3.55
N LYS A 179 -18.57 0.15 -3.79
CA LYS A 179 -19.25 -1.16 -3.66
C LYS A 179 -19.78 -1.35 -2.25
N PHE A 180 -18.96 -1.07 -1.24
CA PHE A 180 -19.38 -1.17 0.15
C PHE A 180 -20.56 -0.25 0.45
N GLU A 181 -20.51 1.02 0.03
CA GLU A 181 -21.61 1.97 0.24
C GLU A 181 -22.91 1.52 -0.43
N GLN A 182 -22.84 0.97 -1.64
CA GLN A 182 -24.02 0.47 -2.36
C GLN A 182 -24.65 -0.77 -1.71
N GLN A 183 -23.82 -1.64 -1.12
CA GLN A 183 -24.28 -2.89 -0.51
C GLN A 183 -24.67 -2.74 0.96
N ASN A 184 -24.06 -1.81 1.65
CA ASN A 184 -24.18 -1.63 3.08
C ASN A 184 -24.54 -0.18 3.41
N LYS A 185 -25.55 0.01 4.26
CA LYS A 185 -25.94 1.33 4.76
C LYS A 185 -25.07 1.80 5.96
N GLY A 186 -23.87 1.26 6.10
CA GLY A 186 -22.94 1.60 7.18
C GLY A 186 -22.06 2.81 6.85
N GLY A 187 -21.72 3.60 7.86
CA GLY A 187 -20.77 4.71 7.72
C GLY A 187 -19.30 4.27 7.82
N ILE A 188 -18.42 5.23 8.06
CA ILE A 188 -16.95 5.06 8.09
C ILE A 188 -16.52 3.91 9.00
N SER A 189 -17.04 3.83 10.23
CA SER A 189 -16.65 2.77 11.18
C SER A 189 -16.95 1.35 10.68
N HIS A 190 -18.07 1.16 9.98
CA HIS A 190 -18.42 -0.13 9.37
C HIS A 190 -17.51 -0.45 8.18
N PHE A 191 -17.18 0.55 7.37
CA PHE A 191 -16.23 0.38 6.27
C PHE A 191 -14.83 0.01 6.78
N LEU A 192 -14.34 0.65 7.84
CA LEU A 192 -13.05 0.32 8.45
C LEU A 192 -13.01 -1.14 8.96
N ALA A 193 -14.07 -1.60 9.63
CA ALA A 193 -14.20 -2.99 10.05
C ALA A 193 -14.25 -3.97 8.87
N TYR A 194 -14.98 -3.63 7.82
CA TYR A 194 -15.00 -4.39 6.57
C TYR A 194 -13.62 -4.47 5.93
N PHE A 195 -12.92 -3.35 5.78
CA PHE A 195 -11.59 -3.30 5.18
C PHE A 195 -10.59 -4.15 5.96
N GLU A 196 -10.57 -4.03 7.29
CA GLU A 196 -9.68 -4.82 8.15
C GLU A 196 -9.95 -6.33 8.02
N SER A 197 -11.23 -6.75 7.97
CA SER A 197 -11.60 -8.16 7.83
C SER A 197 -11.24 -8.75 6.46
N ASN A 198 -11.15 -7.92 5.41
CA ASN A 198 -10.92 -8.35 4.03
C ASN A 198 -9.55 -7.94 3.48
N LYS A 199 -8.70 -7.31 4.27
CA LYS A 199 -7.41 -6.73 3.81
C LYS A 199 -6.49 -7.69 3.06
N SER A 200 -6.56 -8.98 3.37
CA SER A 200 -5.75 -10.02 2.70
C SER A 200 -6.31 -10.47 1.34
N ALA A 201 -7.53 -10.06 1.00
CA ALA A 201 -8.21 -10.40 -0.24
C ALA A 201 -8.37 -9.21 -1.18
N LEU A 202 -8.36 -7.98 -0.65
CA LEU A 202 -8.53 -6.77 -1.44
C LEU A 202 -7.23 -6.44 -2.18
N SER A 203 -7.20 -6.72 -3.49
CA SER A 203 -6.05 -6.49 -4.35
C SER A 203 -6.46 -5.88 -5.69
N ILE A 204 -5.56 -5.12 -6.29
CA ILE A 204 -5.73 -4.67 -7.67
C ILE A 204 -5.47 -5.83 -8.63
N VAL A 205 -6.15 -5.82 -9.78
CA VAL A 205 -5.75 -6.68 -10.91
C VAL A 205 -4.50 -6.06 -11.52
N SER A 206 -3.41 -6.83 -11.60
CA SER A 206 -2.10 -6.35 -12.05
C SER A 206 -2.18 -5.50 -13.31
N PRO A 207 -1.75 -4.25 -13.30
CA PRO A 207 -1.43 -3.57 -14.53
C PRO A 207 -0.27 -4.33 -15.19
N LYS A 208 -0.32 -4.54 -16.52
CA LYS A 208 0.78 -5.15 -17.26
C LYS A 208 2.02 -4.24 -17.14
N ASN A 209 2.86 -4.49 -16.16
CA ASN A 209 4.15 -3.84 -16.06
C ASN A 209 5.15 -4.63 -16.92
N LYS A 210 5.54 -4.06 -18.07
CA LYS A 210 6.46 -4.71 -19.02
C LYS A 210 7.88 -4.89 -18.48
N HIS A 211 8.20 -4.32 -17.31
CA HIS A 211 9.53 -4.28 -16.73
C HIS A 211 9.67 -5.04 -15.41
N ALA A 212 8.62 -5.68 -14.91
CA ALA A 212 8.65 -6.47 -13.66
C ALA A 212 8.26 -7.93 -13.91
N VAL A 213 8.91 -8.84 -13.19
CA VAL A 213 8.65 -10.29 -13.18
C VAL A 213 7.58 -10.65 -12.14
#